data_d0b90e1e3a006e7e41257b0d12150a4e
#
_entry.id   d0b90e1e3a006e7e41257b0d12150a4e
#
_cell.length_a   1.000
_cell.length_b   1.000
_cell.length_c   1.000
_cell.angle_alpha   90.00
_cell.angle_beta   90.00
_cell.angle_gamma   90.00
#
_symmetry.space_group_name_H-M   'P 1'
#
loop_
_entity.id
_entity.type
_entity.pdbx_description
1 polymer ?
#
loop_
_entity_poly.entity_id
_entity_poly.type
_entity_poly.pdbx_seq_one_letter_code
_entity_poly.pdbx_strand_id
1 'polypeptide(L)'
;IKTAREDERIKAIVLRIDSGGGSALASDIMWREILKTTEADSANIKPLIASMSDVAASGGYYIACQADSIIAYPSTITGSIGVIGMRLNFSQLMERFGVHVEGIKMGKNSDFASGSRLATEEESALILESINDTYIKFKERVIKGRETLNDMDALDSLALGRVWTGSDAKKSGLID
;
A
#
# COMPACT_ATOMS: atom_id res chain seq x y z
N ILE A 1 -11.34 12.04 4.85
CA ILE A 1 -10.29 13.02 4.50
C ILE A 1 -10.92 14.14 3.68
N LYS A 2 -11.50 13.88 2.51
CA LYS A 2 -12.09 14.90 1.63
C LYS A 2 -13.04 15.85 2.37
N THR A 3 -14.02 15.34 3.11
CA THR A 3 -14.98 16.13 3.88
C THR A 3 -14.28 17.06 4.90
N ALA A 4 -13.26 16.53 5.60
CA ALA A 4 -12.50 17.32 6.57
C ALA A 4 -11.64 18.40 5.88
N ARG A 5 -11.09 18.12 4.70
CA ARG A 5 -10.35 19.11 3.90
C ARG A 5 -11.25 20.25 3.45
N GLU A 6 -12.48 19.95 3.02
CA GLU A 6 -13.42 20.92 2.45
C GLU A 6 -14.18 21.73 3.53
N ASP A 7 -14.18 21.32 4.78
CA ASP A 7 -14.86 22.05 5.89
C ASP A 7 -13.96 23.16 6.43
N GLU A 8 -14.32 24.41 6.19
CA GLU A 8 -13.56 25.60 6.62
C GLU A 8 -13.36 25.73 8.14
N ARG A 9 -14.19 25.06 8.94
CA ARG A 9 -14.09 25.05 10.40
C ARG A 9 -12.93 24.18 10.88
N ILE A 10 -12.53 23.18 10.10
CA ILE A 10 -11.41 22.28 10.40
C ILE A 10 -10.12 22.95 9.95
N LYS A 11 -9.18 23.15 10.87
CA LYS A 11 -7.91 23.84 10.61
C LYS A 11 -6.72 22.88 10.45
N ALA A 12 -6.82 21.67 10.96
CA ALA A 12 -5.81 20.62 10.85
C ALA A 12 -6.48 19.25 10.95
N ILE A 13 -5.82 18.22 10.45
CA ILE A 13 -6.32 16.85 10.43
C ILE A 13 -5.32 15.94 11.16
N VAL A 14 -5.80 15.15 12.10
CA VAL A 14 -5.05 14.04 12.67
C VAL A 14 -5.64 12.75 12.13
N LEU A 15 -4.88 12.05 11.31
CA LEU A 15 -5.28 10.75 10.77
C LEU A 15 -4.73 9.65 11.68
N ARG A 16 -5.60 9.02 12.47
CA ARG A 16 -5.24 7.84 13.27
C ARG A 16 -5.22 6.60 12.39
N ILE A 17 -4.10 5.87 12.39
CA ILE A 17 -3.88 4.68 11.57
C ILE A 17 -3.61 3.49 12.48
N ASP A 18 -4.43 2.46 12.33
CA ASP A 18 -4.27 1.15 12.94
C ASP A 18 -4.59 0.10 11.86
N SER A 19 -3.56 -0.26 11.07
CA SER A 19 -3.76 -1.10 9.89
C SER A 19 -2.48 -1.80 9.47
N GLY A 20 -2.55 -3.10 9.29
CA GLY A 20 -1.47 -3.89 8.67
C GLY A 20 -1.40 -3.75 7.14
N GLY A 21 -2.27 -2.94 6.54
CA GLY A 21 -2.35 -2.78 5.10
C GLY A 21 -3.55 -3.47 4.46
N GLY A 22 -3.43 -3.81 3.18
CA GLY A 22 -4.51 -4.45 2.42
C GLY A 22 -4.46 -4.07 0.94
N SER A 23 -5.58 -3.62 0.39
CA SER A 23 -5.69 -3.28 -1.03
C SER A 23 -4.77 -2.12 -1.43
N ALA A 24 -3.85 -2.37 -2.36
CA ALA A 24 -2.97 -1.33 -2.92
C ALA A 24 -3.77 -0.20 -3.58
N LEU A 25 -4.82 -0.54 -4.33
CA LEU A 25 -5.69 0.45 -4.97
C LEU A 25 -6.39 1.34 -3.94
N ALA A 26 -6.93 0.77 -2.86
CA ALA A 26 -7.58 1.55 -1.81
C ALA A 26 -6.58 2.47 -1.11
N SER A 27 -5.36 1.98 -0.86
CA SER A 27 -4.28 2.78 -0.25
C SER A 27 -3.87 3.96 -1.14
N ASP A 28 -3.74 3.75 -2.47
CA ASP A 28 -3.39 4.83 -3.40
C ASP A 28 -4.51 5.88 -3.52
N ILE A 29 -5.78 5.48 -3.50
CA ILE A 29 -6.91 6.41 -3.48
C ILE A 29 -6.90 7.27 -2.20
N MET A 30 -6.65 6.66 -1.04
CA MET A 30 -6.55 7.38 0.23
C MET A 30 -5.31 8.29 0.27
N TRP A 31 -4.16 7.79 -0.18
CA TRP A 31 -2.93 8.57 -0.31
C TRP A 31 -3.15 9.82 -1.18
N ARG A 32 -3.86 9.67 -2.31
CA ARG A 32 -4.17 10.79 -3.19
C ARG A 32 -5.01 11.88 -2.51
N GLU A 33 -5.94 11.50 -1.64
CA GLU A 33 -6.72 12.49 -0.87
C GLU A 33 -5.87 13.18 0.20
N ILE A 34 -4.87 12.49 0.77
CA ILE A 34 -3.90 13.10 1.68
C ILE A 34 -3.00 14.07 0.91
N LEU A 35 -2.48 13.66 -0.23
CA LEU A 35 -1.67 14.51 -1.12
C LEU A 35 -2.39 15.82 -1.44
N LYS A 36 -3.67 15.78 -1.85
CA LYS A 36 -4.48 16.96 -2.10
C LYS A 36 -4.71 17.83 -0.85
N THR A 37 -4.52 17.28 0.32
CA THR A 37 -4.69 18.00 1.59
C THR A 37 -3.42 18.71 2.01
N THR A 38 -2.24 18.16 1.65
CA THR A 38 -0.91 18.64 2.06
C THR A 38 -0.16 19.40 0.97
N GLU A 39 -0.48 19.20 -0.33
CA GLU A 39 0.22 19.88 -1.44
C GLU A 39 -0.20 21.34 -1.66
N ALA A 40 0.78 22.19 -1.93
CA ALA A 40 0.65 23.63 -2.07
C ALA A 40 -0.30 24.11 -3.17
N ASP A 41 -0.53 23.30 -4.21
CA ASP A 41 -1.41 23.65 -5.34
C ASP A 41 -2.89 23.38 -5.10
N SER A 42 -3.25 22.85 -3.92
CA SER A 42 -4.64 22.57 -3.61
C SER A 42 -5.34 23.78 -2.99
N ALA A 43 -6.59 24.00 -3.36
CA ALA A 43 -7.37 25.17 -2.90
C ALA A 43 -7.65 25.19 -1.39
N ASN A 44 -7.48 24.05 -0.68
CA ASN A 44 -7.81 23.88 0.72
C ASN A 44 -6.73 23.07 1.45
N ILE A 45 -5.51 23.61 1.53
CA ILE A 45 -4.40 22.97 2.26
C ILE A 45 -4.70 22.97 3.75
N LYS A 46 -4.43 21.84 4.40
CA LYS A 46 -4.49 21.71 5.85
C LYS A 46 -3.33 20.87 6.37
N PRO A 47 -2.72 21.26 7.48
CA PRO A 47 -1.78 20.41 8.17
C PRO A 47 -2.41 19.05 8.46
N LEU A 48 -1.72 17.97 8.08
CA LEU A 48 -2.16 16.61 8.31
C LEU A 48 -1.07 15.81 9.02
N ILE A 49 -1.40 15.31 10.20
CA ILE A 49 -0.52 14.47 11.00
C ILE A 49 -1.04 13.02 10.94
N ALA A 50 -0.19 12.09 10.59
CA ALA A 50 -0.47 10.67 10.73
C ALA A 50 -0.05 10.21 12.14
N SER A 51 -1.01 9.70 12.90
CA SER A 51 -0.79 9.11 14.23
C SER A 51 -0.96 7.62 14.15
N MET A 52 0.16 6.88 14.21
CA MET A 52 0.15 5.43 14.15
C MET A 52 -0.22 4.81 15.49
N SER A 53 -1.03 3.74 15.47
CA SER A 53 -1.36 2.91 16.62
C SER A 53 -0.34 1.79 16.80
N ASP A 54 -0.82 0.59 17.14
CA ASP A 54 0.03 -0.59 17.31
C ASP A 54 0.66 -1.03 16.00
N VAL A 55 -0.10 -0.93 14.90
CA VAL A 55 0.36 -1.29 13.55
C VAL A 55 -0.05 -0.22 12.55
N ALA A 56 0.90 0.22 11.72
CA ALA A 56 0.65 1.03 10.53
C ALA A 56 1.66 0.64 9.44
N ALA A 57 1.43 -0.51 8.83
CA ALA A 57 2.38 -1.17 7.93
C ALA A 57 1.78 -1.38 6.53
N SER A 58 2.63 -1.59 5.52
CA SER A 58 2.21 -1.82 4.14
C SER A 58 1.23 -0.73 3.66
N GLY A 59 0.01 -1.06 3.27
CA GLY A 59 -1.02 -0.07 2.93
C GLY A 59 -1.26 0.98 4.02
N GLY A 60 -1.08 0.64 5.30
CA GLY A 60 -1.14 1.59 6.43
C GLY A 60 -0.01 2.62 6.39
N TYR A 61 1.22 2.21 6.06
CA TYR A 61 2.34 3.12 5.84
C TYR A 61 2.19 3.90 4.52
N TYR A 62 1.64 3.28 3.48
CA TYR A 62 1.35 3.91 2.19
C TYR A 62 0.51 5.18 2.36
N ILE A 63 -0.56 5.11 3.16
CA ILE A 63 -1.40 6.27 3.42
C ILE A 63 -0.75 7.28 4.36
N ALA A 64 0.15 6.83 5.25
CA ALA A 64 0.83 7.70 6.20
C ALA A 64 1.95 8.52 5.55
N CYS A 65 2.67 7.96 4.56
CA CYS A 65 3.92 8.51 4.07
C CYS A 65 3.81 9.93 3.49
N GLN A 66 2.61 10.38 3.10
CA GLN A 66 2.34 11.73 2.56
C GLN A 66 1.92 12.74 3.63
N ALA A 67 1.78 12.35 4.89
CA ALA A 67 1.46 13.28 5.96
C ALA A 67 2.63 14.27 6.22
N ASP A 68 2.31 15.48 6.63
CA ASP A 68 3.32 16.49 6.99
C ASP A 68 4.19 16.03 8.17
N SER A 69 3.63 15.21 9.07
CA SER A 69 4.38 14.55 10.14
C SER A 69 3.76 13.20 10.47
N ILE A 70 4.61 12.24 10.81
CA ILE A 70 4.24 10.88 11.18
C ILE A 70 4.71 10.59 12.59
N ILE A 71 3.77 10.34 13.49
CA ILE A 71 4.03 10.06 14.89
C ILE A 71 3.67 8.61 15.21
N ALA A 72 4.57 7.90 15.87
CA ALA A 72 4.39 6.52 16.31
C ALA A 72 4.96 6.30 17.72
N TYR A 73 4.46 5.28 18.42
CA TYR A 73 5.12 4.80 19.62
C TYR A 73 6.39 4.02 19.24
N PRO A 74 7.39 3.94 20.15
CA PRO A 74 8.62 3.16 19.91
C PRO A 74 8.36 1.71 19.51
N SER A 75 7.29 1.11 20.00
CA SER A 75 6.88 -0.28 19.73
C SER A 75 5.93 -0.45 18.55
N THR A 76 5.45 0.62 17.95
CA THR A 76 4.58 0.54 16.76
C THR A 76 5.26 -0.29 15.67
N ILE A 77 4.53 -1.18 15.04
CA ILE A 77 4.99 -1.93 13.86
C ILE A 77 4.63 -1.13 12.60
N THR A 78 5.65 -0.79 11.81
CA THR A 78 5.47 0.04 10.60
C THR A 78 6.37 -0.40 9.45
N GLY A 79 6.45 0.41 8.39
CA GLY A 79 7.19 0.06 7.17
C GLY A 79 6.45 -0.98 6.35
N SER A 80 7.04 -2.16 6.19
CA SER A 80 6.52 -3.22 5.29
C SER A 80 6.22 -2.67 3.89
N ILE A 81 7.18 -1.87 3.37
CA ILE A 81 7.09 -1.31 2.01
C ILE A 81 7.35 -2.45 1.03
N GLY A 82 6.26 -3.06 0.60
CA GLY A 82 6.27 -4.24 -0.25
C GLY A 82 4.89 -4.57 -0.78
N VAL A 83 4.83 -5.45 -1.77
CA VAL A 83 3.60 -5.91 -2.40
C VAL A 83 3.59 -7.43 -2.45
N ILE A 84 2.50 -8.02 -2.03
CA ILE A 84 2.27 -9.46 -2.07
C ILE A 84 1.08 -9.73 -2.98
N GLY A 85 1.25 -10.61 -3.97
CA GLY A 85 0.17 -11.18 -4.75
C GLY A 85 -0.13 -12.60 -4.27
N MET A 86 -1.41 -12.93 -4.06
CA MET A 86 -1.85 -14.27 -3.72
C MET A 86 -2.89 -14.75 -4.72
N ARG A 87 -2.68 -15.96 -5.24
CA ARG A 87 -3.65 -16.65 -6.07
C ARG A 87 -3.95 -18.01 -5.48
N LEU A 88 -5.22 -18.26 -5.18
CA LEU A 88 -5.66 -19.55 -4.69
C LEU A 88 -5.99 -20.46 -5.87
N ASN A 89 -5.57 -21.71 -5.78
CA ASN A 89 -5.90 -22.76 -6.75
C ASN A 89 -6.59 -23.92 -6.02
N PHE A 90 -7.79 -24.20 -6.42
CA PHE A 90 -8.62 -25.26 -5.85
C PHE A 90 -8.81 -26.45 -6.79
N SER A 91 -8.11 -26.52 -7.94
CA SER A 91 -8.32 -27.57 -8.95
C SER A 91 -8.20 -28.98 -8.37
N GLN A 92 -7.14 -29.26 -7.62
CA GLN A 92 -6.93 -30.57 -7.01
C GLN A 92 -7.98 -30.90 -5.93
N LEU A 93 -8.45 -29.89 -5.20
CA LEU A 93 -9.51 -30.07 -4.19
C LEU A 93 -10.83 -30.41 -4.90
N MET A 94 -11.17 -29.69 -5.95
CA MET A 94 -12.38 -29.93 -6.74
C MET A 94 -12.38 -31.34 -7.35
N GLU A 95 -11.26 -31.74 -7.95
CA GLU A 95 -11.08 -33.08 -8.52
C GLU A 95 -11.30 -34.17 -7.46
N ARG A 96 -10.78 -33.96 -6.26
CA ARG A 96 -10.93 -34.90 -5.12
C ARG A 96 -12.38 -35.10 -4.69
N PHE A 97 -13.22 -34.11 -4.89
CA PHE A 97 -14.67 -34.16 -4.63
C PHE A 97 -15.50 -34.49 -5.88
N GLY A 98 -14.87 -34.85 -6.99
CA GLY A 98 -15.56 -35.15 -8.26
C GLY A 98 -16.23 -33.94 -8.90
N VAL A 99 -15.79 -32.72 -8.54
CA VAL A 99 -16.28 -31.48 -9.13
C VAL A 99 -15.45 -31.13 -10.37
N HIS A 100 -16.08 -31.13 -11.52
CA HIS A 100 -15.46 -30.69 -12.77
C HIS A 100 -15.94 -29.29 -13.13
N VAL A 101 -14.98 -28.42 -13.48
CA VAL A 101 -15.28 -27.04 -13.89
C VAL A 101 -15.00 -26.90 -15.38
N GLU A 102 -16.04 -26.60 -16.15
CA GLU A 102 -15.91 -26.24 -17.56
C GLU A 102 -15.99 -24.71 -17.70
N GLY A 103 -14.99 -24.14 -18.36
CA GLY A 103 -14.89 -22.70 -18.58
C GLY A 103 -15.21 -22.34 -20.03
N ILE A 104 -16.16 -21.47 -20.25
CA ILE A 104 -16.36 -20.80 -21.54
C ILE A 104 -15.61 -19.47 -21.46
N LYS A 105 -14.60 -19.27 -22.31
CA LYS A 105 -13.78 -18.07 -22.31
C LYS A 105 -13.71 -17.42 -23.68
N MET A 106 -13.73 -16.09 -23.67
CA MET A 106 -13.47 -15.27 -24.85
C MET A 106 -12.24 -14.41 -24.60
N GLY A 107 -11.17 -14.68 -25.34
CA GLY A 107 -9.86 -14.05 -25.14
C GLY A 107 -8.89 -14.91 -24.33
N LYS A 108 -7.59 -14.70 -24.58
CA LYS A 108 -6.48 -15.56 -24.11
C LYS A 108 -6.42 -15.64 -22.58
N ASN A 109 -6.56 -14.50 -21.90
CA ASN A 109 -6.36 -14.37 -20.46
C ASN A 109 -7.67 -14.06 -19.70
N SER A 110 -8.85 -14.32 -20.31
CA SER A 110 -10.12 -13.94 -19.69
C SER A 110 -10.47 -14.72 -18.42
N ASP A 111 -9.84 -15.88 -18.22
CA ASP A 111 -9.99 -16.73 -17.03
C ASP A 111 -8.75 -16.77 -16.14
N PHE A 112 -7.82 -15.81 -16.30
CA PHE A 112 -6.55 -15.82 -15.57
C PHE A 112 -6.69 -15.77 -14.06
N ALA A 113 -7.77 -15.17 -13.54
CA ALA A 113 -8.10 -15.10 -12.12
C ALA A 113 -8.86 -16.34 -11.59
N SER A 114 -9.17 -17.32 -12.46
CA SER A 114 -9.88 -18.53 -12.05
C SER A 114 -9.05 -19.36 -11.05
N GLY A 115 -9.67 -19.77 -9.96
CA GLY A 115 -9.10 -20.72 -9.01
C GLY A 115 -9.22 -22.18 -9.40
N SER A 116 -9.85 -22.50 -10.56
CA SER A 116 -10.10 -23.87 -11.01
C SER A 116 -8.96 -24.51 -11.81
N ARG A 117 -7.91 -23.75 -12.13
CA ARG A 117 -6.71 -24.21 -12.84
C ARG A 117 -5.45 -23.49 -12.38
N LEU A 118 -4.31 -24.07 -12.68
CA LEU A 118 -3.03 -23.39 -12.50
C LEU A 118 -2.88 -22.19 -13.47
N ALA A 119 -2.12 -21.21 -13.06
CA ALA A 119 -1.68 -20.15 -13.96
C ALA A 119 -0.73 -20.73 -15.01
N THR A 120 -0.78 -20.20 -16.21
CA THR A 120 0.26 -20.44 -17.22
C THR A 120 1.53 -19.65 -16.86
N GLU A 121 2.66 -19.97 -17.50
CA GLU A 121 3.90 -19.19 -17.32
C GLU A 121 3.71 -17.72 -17.72
N GLU A 122 3.00 -17.49 -18.82
CA GLU A 122 2.69 -16.14 -19.29
C GLU A 122 1.81 -15.36 -18.30
N GLU A 123 0.76 -15.99 -17.78
CA GLU A 123 -0.09 -15.38 -16.75
C GLU A 123 0.69 -15.09 -15.46
N SER A 124 1.61 -15.98 -15.09
CA SER A 124 2.49 -15.78 -13.95
C SER A 124 3.44 -14.61 -14.15
N ALA A 125 3.98 -14.43 -15.36
CA ALA A 125 4.81 -13.29 -15.72
C ALA A 125 4.03 -11.98 -15.65
N LEU A 126 2.81 -11.92 -16.16
CA LEU A 126 1.93 -10.73 -16.08
C LEU A 126 1.59 -10.35 -14.62
N ILE A 127 1.37 -11.35 -13.77
CA ILE A 127 1.11 -11.13 -12.34
C ILE A 127 2.36 -10.53 -11.67
N LEU A 128 3.54 -11.07 -11.94
CA LEU A 128 4.80 -10.56 -11.39
C LEU A 128 5.09 -9.13 -11.87
N GLU A 129 4.85 -8.84 -13.14
CA GLU A 129 4.97 -7.48 -13.70
C GLU A 129 4.04 -6.51 -12.96
N SER A 130 2.78 -6.87 -12.77
CA SER A 130 1.80 -6.05 -12.04
C SER A 130 2.18 -5.82 -10.57
N ILE A 131 2.73 -6.84 -9.90
CA ILE A 131 3.25 -6.72 -8.53
C ILE A 131 4.43 -5.75 -8.50
N ASN A 132 5.37 -5.89 -9.44
CA ASN A 132 6.54 -5.02 -9.52
C ASN A 132 6.16 -3.56 -9.81
N ASP A 133 5.25 -3.31 -10.73
CA ASP A 133 4.73 -1.98 -11.03
C ASP A 133 4.08 -1.33 -9.80
N THR A 134 3.31 -2.11 -9.06
CA THR A 134 2.68 -1.65 -7.82
C THR A 134 3.72 -1.34 -6.75
N TYR A 135 4.77 -2.14 -6.65
CA TYR A 135 5.87 -1.92 -5.71
C TYR A 135 6.67 -0.67 -6.05
N ILE A 136 6.99 -0.45 -7.33
CA ILE A 136 7.66 0.78 -7.79
C ILE A 136 6.82 2.00 -7.44
N LYS A 137 5.52 1.97 -7.73
CA LYS A 137 4.60 3.05 -7.34
C LYS A 137 4.60 3.31 -5.84
N PHE A 138 4.60 2.27 -5.01
CA PHE A 138 4.67 2.44 -3.56
C PHE A 138 5.94 3.18 -3.16
N LYS A 139 7.11 2.79 -3.68
CA LYS A 139 8.37 3.48 -3.43
C LYS A 139 8.33 4.95 -3.86
N GLU A 140 7.80 5.24 -5.04
CA GLU A 140 7.61 6.60 -5.54
C GLU A 140 6.77 7.46 -4.58
N ARG A 141 5.69 6.88 -3.99
CA ARG A 141 4.86 7.59 -3.01
C ARG A 141 5.62 7.89 -1.73
N VAL A 142 6.44 6.93 -1.27
CA VAL A 142 7.27 7.13 -0.08
C VAL A 142 8.29 8.25 -0.32
N ILE A 143 9.02 8.20 -1.43
CA ILE A 143 10.00 9.24 -1.79
C ILE A 143 9.33 10.61 -1.91
N LYS A 144 8.14 10.67 -2.51
CA LYS A 144 7.42 11.94 -2.64
C LYS A 144 7.02 12.53 -1.30
N GLY A 145 6.65 11.71 -0.33
CA GLY A 145 6.18 12.17 0.97
C GLY A 145 7.27 12.28 2.05
N ARG A 146 8.46 11.72 1.82
CA ARG A 146 9.56 11.66 2.80
C ARG A 146 10.84 12.23 2.19
N GLU A 147 11.07 13.52 2.38
CA GLU A 147 12.21 14.26 1.80
C GLU A 147 13.58 13.67 2.17
N THR A 148 13.67 13.00 3.31
CA THR A 148 14.88 12.33 3.77
C THR A 148 15.22 11.06 2.99
N LEU A 149 14.26 10.51 2.24
CA LEU A 149 14.36 9.24 1.49
C LEU A 149 14.26 9.52 -0.01
N ASN A 150 15.10 10.40 -0.54
CA ASN A 150 15.01 10.92 -1.91
C ASN A 150 15.69 10.04 -2.97
N ASP A 151 16.20 8.87 -2.59
CA ASP A 151 16.87 7.92 -3.48
C ASP A 151 16.19 6.56 -3.45
N MET A 152 15.86 6.01 -4.63
CA MET A 152 15.23 4.70 -4.80
C MET A 152 16.12 3.57 -4.28
N ASP A 153 17.43 3.64 -4.51
CA ASP A 153 18.37 2.60 -4.09
C ASP A 153 18.57 2.63 -2.57
N ALA A 154 18.61 3.81 -1.97
CA ALA A 154 18.66 3.97 -0.52
C ALA A 154 17.38 3.43 0.13
N LEU A 155 16.21 3.70 -0.48
CA LEU A 155 14.94 3.18 0.00
C LEU A 155 14.85 1.65 -0.08
N ASP A 156 15.49 1.00 -1.04
CA ASP A 156 15.49 -0.47 -1.15
C ASP A 156 16.09 -1.15 0.08
N SER A 157 17.04 -0.52 0.73
CA SER A 157 17.60 -1.02 2.00
C SER A 157 16.58 -1.07 3.14
N LEU A 158 15.56 -0.22 3.09
CA LEU A 158 14.49 -0.09 4.08
C LEU A 158 13.19 -0.77 3.66
N ALA A 159 13.04 -1.05 2.36
CA ALA A 159 11.85 -1.63 1.73
C ALA A 159 11.92 -3.16 1.67
N LEU A 160 11.52 -3.77 0.55
CA LEU A 160 11.45 -5.23 0.33
C LEU A 160 10.53 -5.94 1.34
N GLY A 161 9.48 -5.27 1.79
CA GLY A 161 8.54 -5.83 2.77
C GLY A 161 9.07 -5.91 4.20
N ARG A 162 10.23 -5.32 4.50
CA ARG A 162 10.77 -5.29 5.86
C ARG A 162 9.89 -4.49 6.80
N VAL A 163 9.69 -5.04 7.99
CA VAL A 163 8.97 -4.40 9.09
C VAL A 163 9.94 -3.74 10.04
N TRP A 164 9.55 -2.61 10.59
CA TRP A 164 10.35 -1.80 11.49
C TRP A 164 9.56 -1.50 12.76
N THR A 165 10.26 -1.38 13.88
CA THR A 165 9.70 -0.73 15.06
C THR A 165 9.62 0.78 14.84
N GLY A 166 8.73 1.49 15.55
CA GLY A 166 8.69 2.94 15.49
C GLY A 166 10.04 3.58 15.83
N SER A 167 10.76 3.01 16.81
CA SER A 167 12.12 3.47 17.15
C SER A 167 13.12 3.37 15.99
N ASP A 168 13.07 2.28 15.22
CA ASP A 168 14.01 2.08 14.11
C ASP A 168 13.53 2.80 12.84
N ALA A 169 12.22 2.89 12.63
CA ALA A 169 11.63 3.69 11.57
C ALA A 169 11.97 5.18 11.69
N LYS A 170 12.04 5.71 12.92
CA LYS A 170 12.48 7.08 13.18
C LYS A 170 13.97 7.26 12.82
N LYS A 171 14.84 6.35 13.23
CA LYS A 171 16.27 6.41 12.92
C LYS A 171 16.56 6.35 11.41
N SER A 172 15.72 5.64 10.68
CA SER A 172 15.84 5.49 9.21
C SER A 172 15.13 6.57 8.41
N GLY A 173 14.44 7.51 9.04
CA GLY A 173 13.72 8.60 8.37
C GLY A 173 12.37 8.20 7.77
N LEU A 174 11.89 7.00 8.06
CA LEU A 174 10.54 6.57 7.65
C LEU A 174 9.44 7.32 8.39
N ILE A 175 9.69 7.74 9.63
CA ILE A 175 8.79 8.56 10.47
C ILE A 175 9.57 9.68 11.18
N ASP A 176 8.84 10.62 11.82
CA ASP A 176 9.38 11.81 12.52
C ASP A 176 9.60 11.60 14.01
#